data_74cfe9ddfabcba41ec0b8611b88c1f5d
#
_entry.id   74cfe9ddfabcba41ec0b8611b88c1f5d
#
_cell.length_a   1.000
_cell.length_b   1.000
_cell.length_c   1.000
_cell.angle_alpha   90.00
_cell.angle_beta   90.00
_cell.angle_gamma   90.00
#
_symmetry.space_group_name_H-M   'P 1'
#
loop_
_entity.id
_entity.type
_entity.pdbx_description
1 polymer ?
#
loop_
_entity_poly.entity_id
_entity_poly.type
_entity_poly.pdbx_seq_one_letter_code
_entity_poly.pdbx_strand_id
1 'polypeptide(L)'
;MAIYKKNIDNLFYIFITSHLLIWTIVPSLTNHNLPLDTIEALAWGSNLDWGFNKHPPMSAFFSEVFFQIFGSQDWAYYLLSQIFVLIAFYYVFKLANEVFGNIKLSLISVLLLESIYFYNFTTPEFNVNICQLPFWSLVVYYSWKIYQAKEIRFIDCFLIGLFAALGFLSKYLFIYLLISIDLLFIYLIFIKKTKKFDFKYLITIEVFIVLLVPHLIWLYDNDFITVYYGLKR
;
A
#
# COMPACT_ATOMS: atom_id res chain seq x y z
N MET A 1 -14.12 -18.07 25.43
CA MET A 1 -13.52 -16.89 24.77
C MET A 1 -12.47 -17.29 23.71
N ALA A 2 -11.50 -18.15 23.99
CA ALA A 2 -10.47 -18.58 23.02
C ALA A 2 -11.01 -19.30 21.77
N ILE A 3 -11.94 -20.25 21.91
CA ILE A 3 -12.57 -20.97 20.80
C ILE A 3 -13.31 -20.01 19.86
N TYR A 4 -14.02 -19.04 20.42
CA TYR A 4 -14.75 -18.04 19.67
C TYR A 4 -13.83 -17.12 18.86
N LYS A 5 -12.71 -16.68 19.44
CA LYS A 5 -11.68 -15.90 18.74
C LYS A 5 -11.13 -16.69 17.56
N LYS A 6 -10.77 -17.96 17.76
CA LYS A 6 -10.27 -18.86 16.73
C LYS A 6 -11.24 -19.03 15.55
N ASN A 7 -12.56 -19.09 15.84
CA ASN A 7 -13.57 -19.20 14.79
C ASN A 7 -13.64 -17.95 13.91
N ILE A 8 -13.49 -16.75 14.48
CA ILE A 8 -13.50 -15.51 13.70
C ILE A 8 -12.20 -15.33 12.92
N ASP A 9 -11.05 -15.67 13.50
CA ASP A 9 -9.79 -15.71 12.78
C ASP A 9 -9.90 -16.64 11.56
N ASN A 10 -10.49 -17.83 11.72
CA ASN A 10 -10.72 -18.75 10.62
C ASN A 10 -11.65 -18.16 9.54
N LEU A 11 -12.72 -17.46 9.94
CA LEU A 11 -13.61 -16.75 8.99
C LEU A 11 -12.87 -15.66 8.22
N PHE A 12 -11.98 -14.91 8.88
CA PHE A 12 -11.15 -13.94 8.20
C PHE A 12 -10.23 -14.59 7.16
N TYR A 13 -9.56 -15.70 7.51
CA TYR A 13 -8.70 -16.42 6.54
C TYR A 13 -9.49 -17.04 5.41
N ILE A 14 -10.68 -17.59 5.67
CA ILE A 14 -11.57 -18.08 4.60
C ILE A 14 -11.96 -16.94 3.67
N PHE A 15 -12.32 -15.78 4.22
CA PHE A 15 -12.70 -14.61 3.44
C PHE A 15 -11.57 -14.15 2.52
N ILE A 16 -10.35 -13.89 3.06
CA ILE A 16 -9.24 -13.40 2.24
C ILE A 16 -8.79 -14.44 1.19
N THR A 17 -8.83 -15.74 1.52
CA THR A 17 -8.53 -16.81 0.56
C THR A 17 -9.58 -16.86 -0.54
N SER A 18 -10.86 -16.74 -0.20
CA SER A 18 -11.96 -16.71 -1.19
C SER A 18 -11.85 -15.48 -2.09
N HIS A 19 -11.56 -14.31 -1.53
CA HIS A 19 -11.32 -13.08 -2.29
C HIS A 19 -10.17 -13.27 -3.29
N LEU A 20 -9.02 -13.77 -2.82
CA LEU A 20 -7.86 -14.07 -3.67
C LEU A 20 -8.24 -14.96 -4.85
N LEU A 21 -8.90 -16.08 -4.57
CA LEU A 21 -9.25 -17.07 -5.59
C LEU A 21 -10.26 -16.52 -6.59
N ILE A 22 -11.33 -15.88 -6.11
CA ILE A 22 -12.38 -15.35 -6.98
C ILE A 22 -11.81 -14.27 -7.91
N TRP A 23 -11.14 -13.26 -7.36
CA TRP A 23 -10.64 -12.11 -8.12
C TRP A 23 -9.35 -12.37 -8.90
N THR A 24 -8.74 -13.56 -8.72
CA THR A 24 -7.67 -14.05 -9.59
C THR A 24 -8.23 -14.94 -10.70
N ILE A 25 -9.04 -15.96 -10.35
CA ILE A 25 -9.46 -16.99 -11.30
C ILE A 25 -10.55 -16.46 -12.24
N VAL A 26 -11.56 -15.75 -11.72
CA VAL A 26 -12.68 -15.28 -12.55
C VAL A 26 -12.18 -14.39 -13.70
N PRO A 27 -11.44 -13.29 -13.44
CA PRO A 27 -10.95 -12.46 -14.56
C PRO A 27 -9.99 -13.21 -15.48
N SER A 28 -9.19 -14.16 -14.96
CA SER A 28 -8.31 -14.99 -15.78
C SER A 28 -9.06 -15.88 -16.77
N LEU A 29 -10.29 -16.28 -16.44
CA LEU A 29 -11.11 -17.14 -17.30
C LEU A 29 -12.06 -16.36 -18.21
N THR A 30 -12.42 -15.13 -17.84
CA THR A 30 -13.45 -14.34 -18.54
C THR A 30 -12.88 -13.24 -19.43
N ASN A 31 -11.72 -12.70 -19.09
CA ASN A 31 -11.09 -11.64 -19.86
C ASN A 31 -10.21 -12.22 -20.97
N HIS A 32 -10.26 -11.61 -22.15
CA HIS A 32 -9.42 -11.97 -23.28
C HIS A 32 -8.05 -11.27 -23.27
N ASN A 33 -7.95 -10.16 -22.54
CA ASN A 33 -6.74 -9.35 -22.44
C ASN A 33 -6.61 -8.81 -21.02
N LEU A 34 -5.38 -8.48 -20.62
CA LEU A 34 -5.12 -7.73 -19.41
C LEU A 34 -5.73 -6.31 -19.50
N PRO A 35 -6.14 -5.73 -18.36
CA PRO A 35 -6.56 -4.33 -18.29
C PRO A 35 -5.45 -3.37 -18.75
N LEU A 36 -5.84 -2.21 -19.28
CA LEU A 36 -4.95 -1.26 -19.94
C LEU A 36 -3.80 -0.78 -19.02
N ASP A 37 -4.11 -0.36 -17.80
CA ASP A 37 -3.09 0.14 -16.88
C ASP A 37 -2.09 -0.96 -16.48
N THR A 38 -2.52 -2.23 -16.44
CA THR A 38 -1.63 -3.37 -16.21
C THR A 38 -0.67 -3.59 -17.36
N ILE A 39 -1.17 -3.51 -18.61
CA ILE A 39 -0.33 -3.59 -19.82
C ILE A 39 0.67 -2.43 -19.85
N GLU A 40 0.24 -1.23 -19.51
CA GLU A 40 1.10 -0.04 -19.45
C GLU A 40 2.20 -0.22 -18.39
N ALA A 41 1.86 -0.74 -17.19
CA ALA A 41 2.83 -1.03 -16.14
C ALA A 41 3.88 -2.08 -16.58
N LEU A 42 3.47 -3.11 -17.33
CA LEU A 42 4.37 -4.10 -17.92
C LEU A 42 5.30 -3.49 -18.97
N ALA A 43 4.75 -2.67 -19.85
CA ALA A 43 5.55 -1.98 -20.88
C ALA A 43 6.60 -1.04 -20.26
N TRP A 44 6.27 -0.37 -19.17
CA TRP A 44 7.23 0.42 -18.41
C TRP A 44 8.24 -0.44 -17.65
N GLY A 45 7.80 -1.53 -17.07
CA GLY A 45 8.64 -2.47 -16.31
C GLY A 45 9.79 -3.02 -17.12
N SER A 46 9.60 -3.25 -18.42
CA SER A 46 10.65 -3.75 -19.32
C SER A 46 11.88 -2.84 -19.41
N ASN A 47 11.76 -1.56 -19.08
CA ASN A 47 12.86 -0.59 -19.09
C ASN A 47 13.48 -0.37 -17.70
N LEU A 48 12.80 -0.73 -16.60
CA LEU A 48 13.23 -0.54 -15.20
C LEU A 48 13.72 0.88 -14.88
N ASP A 49 13.08 1.88 -15.45
CA ASP A 49 13.42 3.28 -15.19
C ASP A 49 12.88 3.76 -13.84
N TRP A 50 13.54 4.74 -13.22
CA TRP A 50 13.15 5.28 -11.93
C TRP A 50 11.96 6.25 -11.99
N GLY A 51 11.27 6.34 -13.11
CA GLY A 51 10.04 7.09 -13.31
C GLY A 51 9.54 6.97 -14.73
N PHE A 52 8.30 7.36 -14.97
CA PHE A 52 7.64 7.33 -16.26
C PHE A 52 6.84 8.60 -16.47
N ASN A 53 6.45 8.86 -17.70
CA ASN A 53 5.76 10.10 -18.07
C ASN A 53 4.48 10.36 -17.26
N LYS A 54 3.76 9.31 -16.82
CA LYS A 54 2.50 9.42 -16.09
C LYS A 54 2.63 9.16 -14.58
N HIS A 55 3.51 8.23 -14.19
CA HIS A 55 3.53 7.69 -12.82
C HIS A 55 4.95 7.44 -12.31
N PRO A 56 5.14 7.44 -10.97
CA PRO A 56 6.34 6.92 -10.32
C PRO A 56 6.55 5.42 -10.58
N PRO A 57 7.73 4.83 -10.25
CA PRO A 57 8.17 3.56 -10.81
C PRO A 57 7.55 2.29 -10.20
N MET A 58 6.96 2.32 -8.99
CA MET A 58 6.68 1.08 -8.24
C MET A 58 5.70 0.13 -8.94
N SER A 59 4.65 0.63 -9.59
CA SER A 59 3.73 -0.26 -10.32
C SER A 59 4.44 -1.03 -11.44
N ALA A 60 5.33 -0.37 -12.16
CA ALA A 60 6.16 -0.97 -13.20
C ALA A 60 7.14 -2.01 -12.61
N PHE A 61 7.82 -1.67 -11.51
CA PHE A 61 8.78 -2.58 -10.87
C PHE A 61 8.11 -3.85 -10.34
N PHE A 62 6.95 -3.76 -9.71
CA PHE A 62 6.23 -4.95 -9.25
C PHE A 62 5.70 -5.80 -10.41
N SER A 63 5.24 -5.18 -11.50
CA SER A 63 4.84 -5.89 -12.70
C SER A 63 6.02 -6.62 -13.33
N GLU A 64 7.19 -5.98 -13.41
CA GLU A 64 8.40 -6.60 -13.96
C GLU A 64 8.89 -7.78 -13.10
N VAL A 65 8.89 -7.65 -11.76
CA VAL A 65 9.22 -8.77 -10.88
C VAL A 65 8.32 -9.98 -11.16
N PHE A 66 7.02 -9.76 -11.35
CA PHE A 66 6.08 -10.83 -11.69
C PHE A 66 6.33 -11.39 -13.10
N PHE A 67 6.68 -10.54 -14.05
CA PHE A 67 7.06 -10.99 -15.40
C PHE A 67 8.30 -11.88 -15.36
N GLN A 68 9.33 -11.55 -14.60
CA GLN A 68 10.53 -12.36 -14.47
C GLN A 68 10.27 -13.75 -13.84
N ILE A 69 9.23 -13.86 -13.00
CA ILE A 69 8.89 -15.11 -12.33
C ILE A 69 7.91 -15.95 -13.17
N PHE A 70 6.88 -15.34 -13.73
CA PHE A 70 5.74 -16.02 -14.36
C PHE A 70 5.64 -15.81 -15.87
N GLY A 71 6.45 -14.91 -16.45
CA GLY A 71 6.39 -14.56 -17.86
C GLY A 71 5.07 -13.85 -18.24
N SER A 72 4.62 -14.07 -19.47
CA SER A 72 3.42 -13.43 -20.03
C SER A 72 2.11 -14.12 -19.67
N GLN A 73 2.01 -14.65 -18.45
CA GLN A 73 0.80 -15.33 -17.99
C GLN A 73 -0.19 -14.33 -17.34
N ASP A 74 -1.33 -14.10 -17.96
CA ASP A 74 -2.31 -13.09 -17.52
C ASP A 74 -2.78 -13.30 -16.07
N TRP A 75 -2.98 -14.55 -15.65
CA TRP A 75 -3.40 -14.86 -14.28
C TRP A 75 -2.42 -14.34 -13.21
N ALA A 76 -1.14 -14.23 -13.55
CA ALA A 76 -0.12 -13.78 -12.60
C ALA A 76 -0.31 -12.29 -12.22
N TYR A 77 -0.78 -11.47 -13.14
CA TYR A 77 -1.01 -10.05 -12.89
C TYR A 77 -2.31 -9.79 -12.12
N TYR A 78 -3.33 -10.63 -12.33
CA TYR A 78 -4.49 -10.66 -11.43
C TYR A 78 -4.08 -11.09 -10.02
N LEU A 79 -3.23 -12.13 -9.89
CA LEU A 79 -2.70 -12.56 -8.60
C LEU A 79 -1.88 -11.45 -7.93
N LEU A 80 -0.99 -10.76 -8.66
CA LEU A 80 -0.23 -9.63 -8.15
C LEU A 80 -1.15 -8.59 -7.52
N SER A 81 -2.19 -8.20 -8.25
CA SER A 81 -3.18 -7.24 -7.78
C SER A 81 -3.84 -7.69 -6.47
N GLN A 82 -4.29 -8.95 -6.42
CA GLN A 82 -4.95 -9.48 -5.23
C GLN A 82 -4.02 -9.62 -4.02
N ILE A 83 -2.74 -9.93 -4.21
CA ILE A 83 -1.75 -9.92 -3.12
C ILE A 83 -1.69 -8.53 -2.46
N PHE A 84 -1.68 -7.47 -3.24
CA PHE A 84 -1.67 -6.10 -2.72
C PHE A 84 -2.94 -5.75 -1.95
N VAL A 85 -4.10 -6.14 -2.45
CA VAL A 85 -5.39 -5.98 -1.74
C VAL A 85 -5.41 -6.77 -0.43
N LEU A 86 -4.94 -8.02 -0.44
CA LEU A 86 -4.91 -8.87 0.75
C LEU A 86 -4.00 -8.33 1.85
N ILE A 87 -2.85 -7.77 1.48
CA ILE A 87 -1.97 -7.10 2.47
C ILE A 87 -2.71 -5.93 3.12
N ALA A 88 -3.43 -5.13 2.32
CA ALA A 88 -4.23 -4.03 2.85
C ALA A 88 -5.32 -4.53 3.80
N PHE A 89 -6.10 -5.54 3.42
CA PHE A 89 -7.14 -6.16 4.27
C PHE A 89 -6.57 -6.71 5.57
N TYR A 90 -5.44 -7.38 5.50
CA TYR A 90 -4.79 -7.94 6.68
C TYR A 90 -4.38 -6.85 7.70
N TYR A 91 -3.79 -5.75 7.22
CA TYR A 91 -3.37 -4.67 8.12
C TYR A 91 -4.55 -3.84 8.62
N VAL A 92 -5.63 -3.69 7.84
CA VAL A 92 -6.89 -3.12 8.32
C VAL A 92 -7.51 -3.99 9.41
N PHE A 93 -7.54 -5.32 9.23
CA PHE A 93 -8.01 -6.25 10.27
C PHE A 93 -7.20 -6.12 11.56
N LYS A 94 -5.87 -6.09 11.46
CA LYS A 94 -4.97 -5.91 12.61
C LYS A 94 -5.20 -4.59 13.33
N LEU A 95 -5.25 -3.50 12.56
CA LEU A 95 -5.48 -2.16 13.11
C LEU A 95 -6.83 -2.08 13.84
N ALA A 96 -7.89 -2.55 13.20
CA ALA A 96 -9.23 -2.58 13.78
C ALA A 96 -9.27 -3.40 15.09
N ASN A 97 -8.53 -4.53 15.15
CA ASN A 97 -8.45 -5.34 16.36
C ASN A 97 -7.73 -4.60 17.51
N GLU A 98 -6.70 -3.83 17.20
CA GLU A 98 -6.00 -3.02 18.20
C GLU A 98 -6.83 -1.82 18.67
N VAL A 99 -7.57 -1.18 17.75
CA VAL A 99 -8.39 0.00 18.05
C VAL A 99 -9.65 -0.38 18.83
N PHE A 100 -10.36 -1.41 18.40
CA PHE A 100 -11.65 -1.79 19.00
C PHE A 100 -11.52 -2.82 20.14
N GLY A 101 -10.39 -3.54 20.21
CA GLY A 101 -10.24 -4.66 21.15
C GLY A 101 -11.27 -5.79 20.93
N ASN A 102 -11.87 -5.85 19.74
CA ASN A 102 -12.98 -6.75 19.41
C ASN A 102 -12.81 -7.32 18.02
N ILE A 103 -12.53 -8.61 17.94
CA ILE A 103 -12.24 -9.32 16.69
C ILE A 103 -13.43 -9.39 15.73
N LYS A 104 -14.69 -9.32 16.20
CA LYS A 104 -15.86 -9.22 15.33
C LYS A 104 -15.86 -7.90 14.57
N LEU A 105 -15.62 -6.79 15.28
CA LEU A 105 -15.55 -5.47 14.67
C LEU A 105 -14.40 -5.41 13.65
N SER A 106 -13.30 -6.11 13.92
CA SER A 106 -12.19 -6.22 12.97
C SER A 106 -12.61 -6.91 11.67
N LEU A 107 -13.32 -8.04 11.78
CA LEU A 107 -13.86 -8.73 10.61
C LEU A 107 -14.87 -7.86 9.86
N ILE A 108 -15.79 -7.22 10.57
CA ILE A 108 -16.77 -6.31 9.97
C ILE A 108 -16.09 -5.16 9.23
N SER A 109 -15.01 -4.59 9.79
CA SER A 109 -14.25 -3.50 9.14
C SER A 109 -13.73 -3.92 7.76
N VAL A 110 -13.22 -5.14 7.62
CA VAL A 110 -12.73 -5.66 6.34
C VAL A 110 -13.88 -6.01 5.39
N LEU A 111 -14.97 -6.60 5.89
CA LEU A 111 -16.16 -6.88 5.07
C LEU A 111 -16.81 -5.59 4.55
N LEU A 112 -16.75 -4.50 5.29
CA LEU A 112 -17.21 -3.19 4.82
C LEU A 112 -16.33 -2.66 3.69
N LEU A 113 -15.01 -2.88 3.71
CA LEU A 113 -14.16 -2.56 2.56
C LEU A 113 -14.54 -3.38 1.33
N GLU A 114 -14.76 -4.69 1.48
CA GLU A 114 -15.21 -5.56 0.39
C GLU A 114 -16.54 -5.11 -0.20
N SER A 115 -17.42 -4.46 0.58
CA SER A 115 -18.68 -3.92 0.07
C SER A 115 -18.52 -2.71 -0.85
N ILE A 116 -17.34 -2.11 -0.89
CA ILE A 116 -17.03 -0.96 -1.74
C ILE A 116 -16.51 -1.47 -3.09
N TYR A 117 -17.14 -1.02 -4.19
CA TYR A 117 -16.81 -1.39 -5.57
C TYR A 117 -15.30 -1.36 -5.88
N PHE A 118 -14.57 -0.40 -5.30
CA PHE A 118 -13.12 -0.25 -5.50
C PHE A 118 -12.30 -1.45 -5.00
N TYR A 119 -12.73 -2.13 -3.93
CA TYR A 119 -11.97 -3.23 -3.33
C TYR A 119 -12.30 -4.60 -3.90
N ASN A 120 -13.19 -4.68 -4.88
CA ASN A 120 -13.58 -5.91 -5.54
C ASN A 120 -13.51 -5.78 -7.07
N PHE A 121 -14.49 -5.17 -7.73
CA PHE A 121 -14.61 -5.15 -9.19
C PHE A 121 -13.48 -4.41 -9.91
N THR A 122 -12.82 -3.42 -9.30
CA THR A 122 -11.70 -2.72 -9.95
C THR A 122 -10.33 -3.33 -9.63
N THR A 123 -10.26 -4.23 -8.64
CA THR A 123 -8.98 -4.80 -8.20
C THR A 123 -8.34 -5.80 -9.17
N PRO A 124 -9.00 -6.42 -10.14
CA PRO A 124 -8.31 -7.18 -11.17
C PRO A 124 -7.30 -6.35 -11.98
N GLU A 125 -7.50 -5.04 -12.10
CA GLU A 125 -6.55 -4.17 -12.79
C GLU A 125 -5.42 -3.75 -11.86
N PHE A 126 -4.22 -4.33 -12.04
CA PHE A 126 -3.04 -3.86 -11.30
C PHE A 126 -2.59 -2.52 -11.85
N ASN A 127 -2.81 -1.48 -11.08
CA ASN A 127 -2.44 -0.11 -11.41
C ASN A 127 -1.87 0.63 -10.20
N VAL A 128 -1.52 1.89 -10.34
CA VAL A 128 -0.93 2.70 -9.27
C VAL A 128 -1.84 2.85 -8.04
N ASN A 129 -3.17 2.75 -8.20
CA ASN A 129 -4.10 2.83 -7.07
C ASN A 129 -4.04 1.56 -6.24
N ILE A 130 -4.01 0.39 -6.89
CA ILE A 130 -3.86 -0.90 -6.21
C ILE A 130 -2.45 -1.02 -5.63
N CYS A 131 -1.43 -0.60 -6.37
CA CYS A 131 -0.03 -0.64 -5.93
C CYS A 131 0.19 0.12 -4.61
N GLN A 132 -0.48 1.23 -4.38
CA GLN A 132 -0.33 1.99 -3.12
C GLN A 132 -1.12 1.44 -1.92
N LEU A 133 -2.16 0.59 -2.13
CA LEU A 133 -3.08 0.15 -1.07
C LEU A 133 -2.39 -0.48 0.16
N PRO A 134 -1.47 -1.45 0.01
CA PRO A 134 -0.80 -2.03 1.16
C PRO A 134 0.00 -1.00 1.94
N PHE A 135 0.61 -0.04 1.26
CA PHE A 135 1.42 0.99 1.91
C PHE A 135 0.57 1.97 2.72
N TRP A 136 -0.66 2.29 2.27
CA TRP A 136 -1.63 3.04 3.06
C TRP A 136 -1.90 2.36 4.39
N SER A 137 -2.26 1.09 4.36
CA SER A 137 -2.60 0.32 5.57
C SER A 137 -1.39 0.12 6.48
N LEU A 138 -0.22 -0.13 5.91
CA LEU A 138 1.04 -0.32 6.64
C LEU A 138 1.49 0.96 7.34
N VAL A 139 1.51 2.11 6.64
CA VAL A 139 1.90 3.38 7.23
C VAL A 139 0.94 3.77 8.36
N VAL A 140 -0.37 3.63 8.17
CA VAL A 140 -1.35 3.90 9.24
C VAL A 140 -1.17 2.95 10.42
N TYR A 141 -0.97 1.65 10.16
CA TYR A 141 -0.77 0.65 11.22
C TYR A 141 0.47 0.94 12.06
N TYR A 142 1.63 1.18 11.42
CA TYR A 142 2.86 1.47 12.17
C TYR A 142 2.84 2.84 12.85
N SER A 143 2.16 3.83 12.27
CA SER A 143 1.91 5.12 12.95
C SER A 143 1.03 4.93 14.20
N TRP A 144 0.02 4.06 14.14
CA TRP A 144 -0.76 3.66 15.31
C TRP A 144 0.10 2.97 16.37
N LYS A 145 1.02 2.08 15.96
CA LYS A 145 1.98 1.44 16.88
C LYS A 145 2.83 2.46 17.62
N ILE A 146 3.38 3.46 16.93
CA ILE A 146 4.14 4.56 17.55
C ILE A 146 3.23 5.39 18.46
N TYR A 147 2.00 5.66 18.03
CA TYR A 147 1.04 6.39 18.85
C TYR A 147 0.74 5.67 20.17
N GLN A 148 0.60 4.35 20.19
CA GLN A 148 0.33 3.56 21.39
C GLN A 148 1.59 3.31 22.24
N ALA A 149 2.78 3.36 21.65
CA ALA A 149 4.01 3.00 22.33
C ALA A 149 4.36 3.98 23.45
N LYS A 150 4.85 3.42 24.58
CA LYS A 150 5.53 4.19 25.64
C LYS A 150 6.94 4.58 25.21
N GLU A 151 7.64 3.64 24.57
CA GLU A 151 8.96 3.83 23.98
C GLU A 151 8.92 3.49 22.50
N ILE A 152 9.44 4.38 21.68
CA ILE A 152 9.47 4.23 20.22
C ILE A 152 10.56 3.24 19.84
N ARG A 153 10.22 2.25 19.02
CA ARG A 153 11.18 1.29 18.49
C ARG A 153 11.76 1.80 17.17
N PHE A 154 13.06 1.64 16.99
CA PHE A 154 13.77 1.95 15.74
C PHE A 154 13.07 1.32 14.52
N ILE A 155 12.72 0.03 14.62
CA ILE A 155 12.12 -0.72 13.51
C ILE A 155 10.77 -0.15 13.07
N ASP A 156 9.94 0.39 13.97
CA ASP A 156 8.66 0.98 13.59
C ASP A 156 8.87 2.27 12.77
N CYS A 157 9.85 3.11 13.16
CA CYS A 157 10.22 4.31 12.40
C CYS A 157 10.81 3.94 11.03
N PHE A 158 11.68 2.96 10.97
CA PHE A 158 12.26 2.45 9.71
C PHE A 158 11.15 1.96 8.76
N LEU A 159 10.21 1.15 9.27
CA LEU A 159 9.12 0.60 8.46
C LEU A 159 8.16 1.69 7.97
N ILE A 160 7.89 2.73 8.77
CA ILE A 160 7.08 3.86 8.28
C ILE A 160 7.83 4.56 7.13
N GLY A 161 9.11 4.86 7.28
CA GLY A 161 9.90 5.50 6.21
C GLY A 161 9.95 4.67 4.94
N LEU A 162 10.17 3.36 5.07
CA LEU A 162 10.16 2.41 3.95
C LEU A 162 8.80 2.40 3.23
N PHE A 163 7.71 2.18 3.97
CA PHE A 163 6.38 2.08 3.35
C PHE A 163 5.85 3.44 2.87
N ALA A 164 6.25 4.53 3.50
CA ALA A 164 5.98 5.88 3.02
C ALA A 164 6.64 6.13 1.65
N ALA A 165 7.90 5.74 1.49
CA ALA A 165 8.62 5.88 0.23
C ALA A 165 8.00 5.00 -0.87
N LEU A 166 7.73 3.71 -0.58
CA LEU A 166 7.10 2.81 -1.54
C LEU A 166 5.69 3.28 -1.93
N GLY A 167 4.90 3.79 -0.99
CA GLY A 167 3.59 4.35 -1.26
C GLY A 167 3.65 5.61 -2.14
N PHE A 168 4.57 6.53 -1.84
CA PHE A 168 4.79 7.73 -2.64
C PHE A 168 5.31 7.42 -4.05
N LEU A 169 6.25 6.46 -4.15
CA LEU A 169 6.76 5.95 -5.43
C LEU A 169 5.74 5.10 -6.20
N SER A 170 4.63 4.70 -5.58
CA SER A 170 3.48 4.11 -6.28
C SER A 170 2.59 5.19 -6.87
N LYS A 171 2.29 6.25 -6.10
CA LYS A 171 1.44 7.37 -6.54
C LYS A 171 1.68 8.61 -5.68
N TYR A 172 1.90 9.77 -6.31
CA TYR A 172 2.16 11.02 -5.58
C TYR A 172 1.04 11.47 -4.65
N LEU A 173 -0.22 11.10 -4.93
CA LEU A 173 -1.34 11.38 -4.03
C LEU A 173 -1.18 10.77 -2.63
N PHE A 174 -0.28 9.81 -2.46
CA PHE A 174 0.10 9.27 -1.16
C PHE A 174 0.61 10.35 -0.19
N ILE A 175 1.12 11.47 -0.71
CA ILE A 175 1.60 12.61 0.10
C ILE A 175 0.51 13.15 1.05
N TYR A 176 -0.76 13.08 0.67
CA TYR A 176 -1.85 13.56 1.54
C TYR A 176 -1.95 12.75 2.85
N LEU A 177 -1.71 11.43 2.79
CA LEU A 177 -1.63 10.60 3.98
C LEU A 177 -0.44 11.02 4.84
N LEU A 178 0.74 11.18 4.24
CA LEU A 178 1.97 11.53 4.95
C LEU A 178 1.82 12.87 5.67
N ILE A 179 1.37 13.90 4.98
CA ILE A 179 1.10 15.23 5.58
C ILE A 179 0.09 15.09 6.73
N SER A 180 -0.97 14.32 6.57
CA SER A 180 -1.99 14.14 7.61
C SER A 180 -1.41 13.49 8.87
N ILE A 181 -0.55 12.49 8.71
CA ILE A 181 0.12 11.80 9.82
C ILE A 181 1.15 12.75 10.49
N ASP A 182 1.94 13.47 9.70
CA ASP A 182 2.92 14.41 10.21
C ASP A 182 2.26 15.52 11.02
N LEU A 183 1.19 16.12 10.51
CA LEU A 183 0.41 17.13 11.22
C LEU A 183 -0.18 16.57 12.53
N LEU A 184 -0.66 15.31 12.53
CA LEU A 184 -1.14 14.67 13.76
C LEU A 184 0.00 14.53 14.79
N PHE A 185 1.18 14.07 14.40
CA PHE A 185 2.30 13.93 15.34
C PHE A 185 2.85 15.29 15.80
N ILE A 186 2.93 16.27 14.93
CA ILE A 186 3.27 17.67 15.30
C ILE A 186 2.28 18.19 16.37
N TYR A 187 0.98 18.00 16.13
CA TYR A 187 -0.05 18.39 17.09
C TYR A 187 0.11 17.68 18.45
N LEU A 188 0.36 16.35 18.44
CA LEU A 188 0.51 15.56 19.67
C LEU A 188 1.77 15.93 20.48
N ILE A 189 2.87 16.27 19.80
CA ILE A 189 4.16 16.57 20.41
C ILE A 189 4.20 18.04 20.89
N PHE A 190 3.86 18.99 20.05
CA PHE A 190 4.10 20.42 20.32
C PHE A 190 2.89 21.15 20.90
N ILE A 191 1.67 20.76 20.51
CA ILE A 191 0.44 21.46 20.94
C ILE A 191 -0.19 20.72 22.13
N LYS A 192 -0.59 19.47 21.95
CA LYS A 192 -1.25 18.68 23.01
C LYS A 192 -0.26 18.18 24.05
N LYS A 193 1.02 18.06 23.72
CA LYS A 193 2.11 17.61 24.61
C LYS A 193 1.87 16.24 25.25
N THR A 194 1.12 15.37 24.59
CA THR A 194 0.86 13.99 25.05
C THR A 194 1.95 13.03 24.61
N LYS A 195 2.77 13.41 23.64
CA LYS A 195 3.95 12.68 23.19
C LYS A 195 5.18 13.56 23.31
N LYS A 196 6.33 12.94 23.51
CA LYS A 196 7.63 13.62 23.50
C LYS A 196 8.28 13.45 22.13
N PHE A 197 9.07 14.44 21.71
CA PHE A 197 9.94 14.30 20.56
C PHE A 197 10.99 13.22 20.86
N ASP A 198 11.20 12.30 19.91
CA ASP A 198 12.24 11.27 19.95
C ASP A 198 13.04 11.37 18.64
N PHE A 199 14.36 11.39 18.73
CA PHE A 199 15.25 11.46 17.56
C PHE A 199 15.03 10.29 16.58
N LYS A 200 14.44 9.17 17.01
CA LYS A 200 14.08 8.07 16.14
C LYS A 200 13.07 8.46 15.04
N TYR A 201 12.30 9.52 15.22
CA TYR A 201 11.45 10.05 14.15
C TYR A 201 12.27 10.50 12.91
N LEU A 202 13.51 10.93 13.10
CA LEU A 202 14.38 11.32 11.98
C LEU A 202 14.71 10.14 11.08
N ILE A 203 14.73 8.91 11.60
CA ILE A 203 14.92 7.68 10.83
C ILE A 203 13.85 7.54 9.76
N THR A 204 12.60 7.86 10.10
CA THR A 204 11.49 7.81 9.13
C THR A 204 11.76 8.74 7.95
N ILE A 205 12.21 9.96 8.24
CA ILE A 205 12.51 10.98 7.22
C ILE A 205 13.74 10.56 6.40
N GLU A 206 14.79 10.09 7.07
CA GLU A 206 16.02 9.66 6.41
C GLU A 206 15.78 8.51 5.44
N VAL A 207 15.10 7.45 5.89
CA VAL A 207 14.77 6.29 5.03
C VAL A 207 13.89 6.71 3.87
N PHE A 208 12.88 7.55 4.11
CA PHE A 208 12.00 8.07 3.07
C PHE A 208 12.81 8.83 2.00
N ILE A 209 13.64 9.78 2.41
CA ILE A 209 14.44 10.60 1.48
C ILE A 209 15.42 9.71 0.69
N VAL A 210 16.17 8.83 1.37
CA VAL A 210 17.18 7.98 0.73
C VAL A 210 16.55 7.12 -0.37
N LEU A 211 15.36 6.55 -0.13
CA LEU A 211 14.66 5.74 -1.12
C LEU A 211 14.08 6.55 -2.28
N LEU A 212 13.84 7.85 -2.08
CA LEU A 212 13.37 8.74 -3.14
C LEU A 212 14.49 9.26 -4.05
N VAL A 213 15.75 9.27 -3.58
CA VAL A 213 16.89 9.87 -4.32
C VAL A 213 16.95 9.42 -5.78
N PRO A 214 16.88 8.11 -6.12
CA PRO A 214 16.97 7.69 -7.52
C PRO A 214 15.85 8.27 -8.39
N HIS A 215 14.63 8.31 -7.85
CA HIS A 215 13.48 8.91 -8.55
C HIS A 215 13.62 10.43 -8.70
N LEU A 216 14.15 11.13 -7.69
CA LEU A 216 14.37 12.58 -7.75
C LEU A 216 15.43 12.94 -8.80
N ILE A 217 16.50 12.14 -8.91
CA ILE A 217 17.51 12.28 -9.97
C ILE A 217 16.84 12.09 -11.34
N TRP A 218 16.09 11.00 -11.51
CA TRP A 218 15.37 10.73 -12.75
C TRP A 218 14.40 11.86 -13.12
N LEU A 219 13.66 12.42 -12.16
CA LEU A 219 12.76 13.55 -12.38
C LEU A 219 13.50 14.78 -12.88
N TYR A 220 14.66 15.08 -12.31
CA TYR A 220 15.49 16.20 -12.74
C TYR A 220 15.99 16.01 -14.18
N ASP A 221 16.45 14.81 -14.51
CA ASP A 221 16.96 14.47 -15.86
C ASP A 221 15.84 14.41 -16.92
N ASN A 222 14.58 14.30 -16.50
CA ASN A 222 13.40 14.22 -17.39
C ASN A 222 12.45 15.42 -17.24
N ASP A 223 12.97 16.60 -16.89
CA ASP A 223 12.23 17.87 -16.83
C ASP A 223 10.93 17.79 -15.99
N PHE A 224 10.91 16.97 -14.94
CA PHE A 224 9.77 16.75 -14.05
C PHE A 224 8.47 16.33 -14.75
N ILE A 225 8.57 15.62 -15.87
CA ILE A 225 7.44 15.27 -16.74
C ILE A 225 6.28 14.61 -15.98
N THR A 226 6.58 13.70 -15.04
CA THR A 226 5.55 13.00 -14.23
C THR A 226 4.79 13.97 -13.33
N VAL A 227 5.48 14.96 -12.76
CA VAL A 227 4.87 15.98 -11.90
C VAL A 227 3.95 16.88 -12.73
N TYR A 228 4.42 17.35 -13.88
CA TYR A 228 3.59 18.14 -14.79
C TYR A 228 2.36 17.40 -15.29
N TYR A 229 2.49 16.09 -15.56
CA TYR A 229 1.34 15.27 -15.93
C TYR A 229 0.29 15.22 -14.81
N GLY A 230 0.73 15.03 -13.54
CA GLY A 230 -0.15 15.02 -12.38
C GLY A 230 -0.86 16.34 -12.12
N LEU A 231 -0.18 17.47 -12.37
CA LEU A 231 -0.75 18.81 -12.15
C LEU A 231 -1.77 19.24 -13.24
N LYS A 232 -1.73 18.61 -14.43
CA LYS A 232 -2.64 18.91 -15.55
C LYS A 232 -3.95 18.12 -15.48
N ARG A 233 -4.09 17.17 -14.56
CA ARG A 233 -5.29 16.35 -14.35
C ARG A 233 -6.10 16.83 -13.15
#